data_269fa595e5b1b8968ef5a9c8f20ad63b
#
_entry.id   269fa595e5b1b8968ef5a9c8f20ad63b
#
_cell.length_a   1.000
_cell.length_b   1.000
_cell.length_c   1.000
_cell.angle_alpha   90.00
_cell.angle_beta   90.00
_cell.angle_gamma   90.00
#
_symmetry.space_group_name_H-M   'P 1'
#
loop_
_entity.id
_entity.type
_entity.pdbx_description
1 polymer ?
#
loop_
_entity_poly.entity_id
_entity_poly.type
_entity_poly.pdbx_seq_one_letter_code
_entity_poly.pdbx_strand_id
1 'polypeptide(L)'
;SNTDSFATEIRGKGRHTITAEFEVPVMRDNGPPHVVVPVAKIPITRVELSLPGKKEVTVSPKASVDHKEQAGVTLATAHVPMSDSVTFSWSEAVPQEIKAELRANAAIYHAVHAEEGVLYISALVNYDITRGETSTLQFEIPSDVDITRVDVAGGILSDWRLIKGEADKPNRVELFLNRAIDTGARVNFFYDRSLQSSDSLQIPLVHAREVHRQRGMVALLSSKELTLKPISEEAATRVGENQLPPFVRDTISMTVAHTYKYVETKPSIKVEVTEPERKQGKYDAAVYT
;
A
#
# COMPACT_ATOMS: atom_id res chain seq x y z
N SER A 1 -23.01 30.25 -35.78
CA SER A 1 -21.71 29.61 -35.60
C SER A 1 -20.69 30.36 -36.42
N ASN A 2 -20.05 31.35 -35.85
CA ASN A 2 -18.92 32.02 -36.48
C ASN A 2 -17.66 31.23 -36.15
N THR A 3 -17.22 30.45 -37.10
CA THR A 3 -15.93 29.76 -36.98
C THR A 3 -14.91 30.77 -37.53
N ASP A 4 -14.34 31.60 -36.68
CA ASP A 4 -13.23 32.46 -37.06
C ASP A 4 -12.01 31.54 -37.31
N SER A 5 -11.79 31.21 -38.58
CA SER A 5 -10.62 30.50 -39.03
C SER A 5 -9.64 31.45 -39.66
N PHE A 6 -8.41 31.44 -39.23
CA PHE A 6 -7.32 32.20 -39.87
C PHE A 6 -6.64 31.28 -40.85
N ALA A 7 -6.48 31.75 -42.10
CA ALA A 7 -5.74 31.05 -43.11
C ALA A 7 -4.55 31.92 -43.54
N THR A 8 -3.39 31.29 -43.66
CA THR A 8 -2.16 31.93 -44.19
C THR A 8 -1.59 31.09 -45.30
N GLU A 9 -1.16 31.73 -46.38
CA GLU A 9 -0.50 31.07 -47.50
C GLU A 9 1.01 31.12 -47.32
N ILE A 10 1.67 29.96 -47.34
CA ILE A 10 3.10 29.83 -47.20
C ILE A 10 3.69 29.52 -48.60
N ARG A 11 4.58 30.37 -49.10
CA ARG A 11 5.27 30.18 -50.38
C ARG A 11 6.76 29.94 -50.16
N GLY A 12 7.35 29.00 -50.90
CA GLY A 12 8.74 28.64 -50.85
C GLY A 12 9.03 27.33 -50.16
N LYS A 13 10.27 26.81 -50.35
CA LYS A 13 10.76 25.58 -49.70
C LYS A 13 11.57 25.94 -48.47
N GLY A 14 11.41 25.24 -47.36
CA GLY A 14 12.22 25.43 -46.17
C GLY A 14 11.42 25.45 -44.87
N ARG A 15 12.06 25.86 -43.80
CA ARG A 15 11.44 26.00 -42.47
C ARG A 15 10.76 27.35 -42.37
N HIS A 16 9.50 27.38 -42.06
CA HIS A 16 8.72 28.59 -41.86
C HIS A 16 8.31 28.72 -40.40
N THR A 17 8.30 29.92 -39.87
CA THR A 17 7.80 30.24 -38.53
C THR A 17 6.61 31.18 -38.69
N ILE A 18 5.50 30.82 -38.09
CA ILE A 18 4.30 31.64 -38.06
C ILE A 18 4.09 32.06 -36.61
N THR A 19 3.93 33.35 -36.36
CA THR A 19 3.57 33.89 -35.03
C THR A 19 2.21 34.53 -35.15
N ALA A 20 1.31 34.16 -34.23
CA ALA A 20 0.00 34.78 -34.10
C ALA A 20 -0.16 35.25 -32.63
N GLU A 21 -0.64 36.49 -32.48
CA GLU A 21 -0.96 37.09 -31.19
C GLU A 21 -2.48 37.26 -31.12
N PHE A 22 -3.08 36.80 -30.04
CA PHE A 22 -4.51 36.93 -29.83
C PHE A 22 -4.84 36.98 -28.34
N GLU A 23 -6.00 37.52 -28.02
CA GLU A 23 -6.51 37.59 -26.66
C GLU A 23 -7.58 36.52 -26.43
N VAL A 24 -7.56 35.90 -25.26
CA VAL A 24 -8.58 34.95 -24.82
C VAL A 24 -9.18 35.39 -23.50
N PRO A 25 -10.51 35.32 -23.32
CA PRO A 25 -11.14 35.70 -22.08
C PRO A 25 -10.84 34.73 -20.96
N VAL A 26 -10.59 35.23 -19.77
CA VAL A 26 -10.55 34.41 -18.55
C VAL A 26 -11.98 34.15 -18.12
N MET A 27 -12.38 32.87 -18.18
CA MET A 27 -13.68 32.41 -17.70
C MET A 27 -13.64 32.14 -16.20
N ARG A 28 -14.69 32.51 -15.48
CA ARG A 28 -14.81 32.33 -14.02
C ARG A 28 -16.12 31.67 -13.62
N ASP A 29 -16.87 31.21 -14.58
CA ASP A 29 -18.18 30.59 -14.41
C ASP A 29 -17.94 29.07 -14.16
N ASN A 30 -18.62 28.51 -13.18
CA ASN A 30 -18.62 27.07 -12.89
C ASN A 30 -17.24 26.45 -12.55
N GLY A 31 -16.47 27.11 -11.66
CA GLY A 31 -15.22 26.49 -11.16
C GLY A 31 -14.06 27.48 -11.03
N PRO A 32 -12.84 26.97 -10.93
CA PRO A 32 -11.65 27.82 -10.85
C PRO A 32 -11.48 28.64 -12.14
N PRO A 33 -10.85 29.83 -12.05
CA PRO A 33 -10.52 30.64 -13.23
C PRO A 33 -9.81 29.78 -14.28
N HIS A 34 -10.24 29.93 -15.54
CA HIS A 34 -9.66 29.16 -16.63
C HIS A 34 -9.67 29.94 -17.97
N VAL A 35 -8.79 29.50 -18.85
CA VAL A 35 -8.73 29.95 -20.24
C VAL A 35 -8.76 28.76 -21.17
N VAL A 36 -9.41 28.92 -22.32
CA VAL A 36 -9.42 27.94 -23.39
C VAL A 36 -8.65 28.51 -24.58
N VAL A 37 -7.53 27.92 -24.91
CA VAL A 37 -6.64 28.36 -25.99
C VAL A 37 -6.80 27.41 -27.18
N PRO A 38 -7.25 27.88 -28.34
CA PRO A 38 -7.26 27.09 -29.55
C PRO A 38 -5.81 26.80 -30.00
N VAL A 39 -5.52 25.55 -30.33
CA VAL A 39 -4.19 25.12 -30.79
C VAL A 39 -4.28 24.36 -32.11
N ALA A 40 -3.20 24.38 -32.88
CA ALA A 40 -3.16 23.58 -34.10
C ALA A 40 -3.10 22.08 -33.75
N LYS A 41 -3.78 21.24 -34.55
CA LYS A 41 -3.74 19.77 -34.42
C LYS A 41 -2.39 19.22 -34.83
N ILE A 42 -1.41 19.31 -33.96
CA ILE A 42 -0.09 18.74 -34.12
C ILE A 42 0.19 17.67 -33.08
N PRO A 43 1.07 16.70 -33.32
CA PRO A 43 1.27 15.57 -32.43
C PRO A 43 1.62 15.94 -30.98
N ILE A 44 2.40 17.01 -30.79
CA ILE A 44 2.78 17.51 -29.47
C ILE A 44 2.78 19.04 -29.52
N THR A 45 2.03 19.67 -28.64
CA THR A 45 2.03 21.12 -28.45
C THR A 45 2.66 21.47 -27.10
N ARG A 46 3.73 22.25 -27.13
CA ARG A 46 4.27 22.86 -25.91
C ARG A 46 3.51 24.14 -25.63
N VAL A 47 2.96 24.25 -24.44
CA VAL A 47 2.25 25.44 -23.98
C VAL A 47 2.88 25.96 -22.70
N GLU A 48 3.01 27.28 -22.63
CA GLU A 48 3.54 27.98 -21.47
C GLU A 48 2.47 28.99 -20.98
N LEU A 49 2.19 28.95 -19.68
CA LEU A 49 1.28 29.87 -19.03
C LEU A 49 2.03 30.63 -17.94
N SER A 50 1.94 31.93 -17.97
CA SER A 50 2.53 32.83 -16.98
C SER A 50 1.39 33.50 -16.18
N LEU A 51 1.39 33.32 -14.87
CA LEU A 51 0.38 33.85 -13.96
C LEU A 51 1.01 34.65 -12.83
N PRO A 52 0.45 35.82 -12.48
CA PRO A 52 0.93 36.56 -11.32
C PRO A 52 0.62 35.83 -10.04
N GLY A 53 1.54 35.87 -9.08
CA GLY A 53 1.44 35.19 -7.80
C GLY A 53 1.77 33.71 -7.87
N LYS A 54 1.61 33.04 -6.73
CA LYS A 54 1.81 31.60 -6.59
C LYS A 54 0.53 30.86 -6.91
N LYS A 55 0.50 30.12 -8.01
CA LYS A 55 -0.68 29.42 -8.51
C LYS A 55 -0.38 27.94 -8.73
N GLU A 56 -1.39 27.11 -8.46
CA GLU A 56 -1.43 25.73 -8.90
C GLU A 56 -2.18 25.66 -10.22
N VAL A 57 -1.57 25.09 -11.26
CA VAL A 57 -2.11 25.06 -12.62
C VAL A 57 -2.41 23.63 -13.01
N THR A 58 -3.60 23.42 -13.56
CA THR A 58 -4.00 22.15 -14.19
C THR A 58 -4.28 22.37 -15.67
N VAL A 59 -4.08 21.32 -16.48
CA VAL A 59 -4.26 21.40 -17.93
C VAL A 59 -5.18 20.27 -18.42
N SER A 60 -6.01 20.59 -19.41
CA SER A 60 -6.86 19.63 -20.12
C SER A 60 -6.67 19.81 -21.63
N PRO A 61 -6.43 18.75 -22.43
CA PRO A 61 -6.30 17.33 -22.03
C PRO A 61 -5.21 17.08 -21.01
N LYS A 62 -5.38 16.04 -20.17
CA LYS A 62 -4.47 15.76 -19.07
C LYS A 62 -3.03 15.55 -19.56
N ALA A 63 -2.14 16.40 -19.09
CA ALA A 63 -0.71 16.34 -19.37
C ALA A 63 0.08 16.68 -18.10
N SER A 64 1.37 16.30 -18.08
CA SER A 64 2.27 16.74 -17.02
C SER A 64 2.54 18.24 -17.16
N VAL A 65 2.45 18.95 -16.04
CA VAL A 65 2.72 20.37 -15.96
C VAL A 65 3.94 20.61 -15.09
N ASP A 66 4.98 21.20 -15.67
CA ASP A 66 6.16 21.64 -14.93
C ASP A 66 5.90 23.07 -14.41
N HIS A 67 6.02 23.26 -13.10
CA HIS A 67 5.85 24.56 -12.45
C HIS A 67 7.21 25.14 -12.07
N LYS A 68 7.40 26.42 -12.40
CA LYS A 68 8.54 27.22 -11.94
C LYS A 68 8.02 28.53 -11.35
N GLU A 69 8.50 28.89 -10.18
CA GLU A 69 8.23 30.18 -9.54
C GLU A 69 9.44 31.08 -9.74
N GLN A 70 9.23 32.24 -10.39
CA GLN A 70 10.28 33.20 -10.62
C GLN A 70 9.73 34.62 -10.45
N ALA A 71 10.36 35.38 -9.58
CA ALA A 71 10.03 36.80 -9.37
C ALA A 71 8.53 37.09 -9.06
N GLY A 72 7.85 36.20 -8.29
CA GLY A 72 6.42 36.36 -7.94
C GLY A 72 5.47 36.00 -9.07
N VAL A 73 5.95 35.28 -10.09
CA VAL A 73 5.15 34.78 -11.22
C VAL A 73 5.26 33.25 -11.25
N THR A 74 4.14 32.59 -11.43
CA THR A 74 4.11 31.14 -11.73
C THR A 74 4.20 30.94 -13.22
N LEU A 75 5.23 30.22 -13.68
CA LEU A 75 5.38 29.74 -15.05
C LEU A 75 5.05 28.26 -15.10
N ALA A 76 3.97 27.91 -15.80
CA ALA A 76 3.55 26.53 -16.01
C ALA A 76 3.83 26.12 -17.45
N THR A 77 4.59 25.04 -17.65
CA THR A 77 4.92 24.47 -18.97
C THR A 77 4.27 23.10 -19.08
N ALA A 78 3.48 22.88 -20.11
CA ALA A 78 2.86 21.58 -20.41
C ALA A 78 3.15 21.13 -21.84
N HIS A 79 3.31 19.82 -22.03
CA HIS A 79 3.36 19.17 -23.33
C HIS A 79 2.06 18.42 -23.56
N VAL A 80 1.19 19.00 -24.38
CA VAL A 80 -0.17 18.51 -24.59
C VAL A 80 -0.22 17.64 -25.83
N PRO A 81 -0.90 16.48 -25.79
CA PRO A 81 -1.13 15.64 -26.95
C PRO A 81 -2.00 16.37 -27.99
N MET A 82 -2.07 15.82 -29.20
CA MET A 82 -2.87 16.39 -30.28
C MET A 82 -4.30 16.72 -29.81
N SER A 83 -4.65 17.99 -29.89
CA SER A 83 -5.93 18.56 -29.45
C SER A 83 -6.30 19.78 -30.31
N ASP A 84 -7.57 20.14 -30.31
CA ASP A 84 -8.09 21.37 -30.94
C ASP A 84 -7.96 22.58 -30.02
N SER A 85 -7.93 22.33 -28.71
CA SER A 85 -7.82 23.36 -27.70
C SER A 85 -7.15 22.83 -26.45
N VAL A 86 -6.58 23.73 -25.68
CA VAL A 86 -6.00 23.47 -24.36
C VAL A 86 -6.68 24.37 -23.35
N THR A 87 -7.19 23.75 -22.29
CA THR A 87 -7.77 24.49 -21.16
C THR A 87 -6.76 24.53 -20.02
N PHE A 88 -6.42 25.70 -19.57
CA PHE A 88 -5.67 25.92 -18.33
C PHE A 88 -6.63 26.41 -17.24
N SER A 89 -6.60 25.74 -16.11
CA SER A 89 -7.30 26.19 -14.90
C SER A 89 -6.28 26.42 -13.79
N TRP A 90 -6.53 27.40 -12.93
CA TRP A 90 -5.62 27.67 -11.81
C TRP A 90 -6.37 28.03 -10.54
N SER A 91 -5.75 27.76 -9.41
CA SER A 91 -6.17 28.20 -8.09
C SER A 91 -4.99 28.87 -7.37
N GLU A 92 -5.29 29.58 -6.28
CA GLU A 92 -4.23 30.00 -5.36
C GLU A 92 -3.49 28.74 -4.91
N ALA A 93 -2.15 28.72 -5.05
CA ALA A 93 -1.38 27.66 -4.46
C ALA A 93 -1.54 27.78 -2.93
N VAL A 94 -2.28 26.87 -2.35
CA VAL A 94 -2.29 26.71 -0.90
C VAL A 94 -0.82 26.46 -0.51
N PRO A 95 -0.23 27.19 0.47
CA PRO A 95 1.08 26.85 0.96
C PRO A 95 1.06 25.34 1.24
N GLN A 96 1.92 24.58 0.57
CA GLN A 96 2.09 23.20 0.94
C GLN A 96 2.50 23.25 2.41
N GLU A 97 1.55 22.96 3.31
CA GLU A 97 1.94 22.58 4.66
C GLU A 97 3.04 21.53 4.43
N ILE A 98 4.22 21.82 4.98
CA ILE A 98 5.33 20.88 4.94
C ILE A 98 4.76 19.61 5.55
N LYS A 99 4.34 18.65 4.70
CA LYS A 99 3.74 17.41 5.16
C LYS A 99 4.73 16.83 6.14
N ALA A 100 4.34 16.75 7.40
CA ALA A 100 5.22 16.26 8.44
C ALA A 100 5.66 14.85 8.00
N GLU A 101 6.97 14.60 8.07
CA GLU A 101 7.52 13.28 7.77
C GLU A 101 6.73 12.21 8.50
N LEU A 102 6.27 11.19 7.78
CA LEU A 102 5.50 10.11 8.36
C LEU A 102 6.34 9.39 9.42
N ARG A 103 5.81 9.30 10.63
CA ARG A 103 6.36 8.46 11.70
C ARG A 103 5.28 7.53 12.20
N ALA A 104 5.51 6.26 12.04
CA ALA A 104 4.57 5.22 12.43
C ALA A 104 5.27 4.10 13.19
N ASN A 105 4.51 3.36 13.97
CA ASN A 105 4.91 2.13 14.63
C ASN A 105 3.97 1.00 14.18
N ALA A 106 4.41 -0.24 14.28
CA ALA A 106 3.58 -1.39 14.01
C ALA A 106 3.64 -2.41 15.16
N ALA A 107 2.48 -2.96 15.51
CA ALA A 107 2.39 -4.15 16.35
C ALA A 107 1.69 -5.25 15.55
N ILE A 108 2.39 -6.38 15.32
CA ILE A 108 1.92 -7.43 14.43
C ILE A 108 1.71 -8.72 15.23
N TYR A 109 0.52 -9.29 15.11
CA TYR A 109 0.11 -10.50 15.80
C TYR A 109 -0.22 -11.58 14.78
N HIS A 110 0.56 -12.65 14.78
CA HIS A 110 0.36 -13.78 13.89
C HIS A 110 -0.29 -14.94 14.65
N ALA A 111 -1.29 -15.56 14.06
CA ALA A 111 -1.82 -16.84 14.48
C ALA A 111 -1.62 -17.84 13.34
N VAL A 112 -0.96 -18.95 13.64
CA VAL A 112 -0.47 -19.94 12.68
C VAL A 112 -0.95 -21.32 13.04
N HIS A 113 -1.57 -22.04 12.11
CA HIS A 113 -1.93 -23.45 12.26
C HIS A 113 -1.69 -24.23 10.98
N ALA A 114 -1.55 -25.53 11.12
CA ALA A 114 -1.45 -26.46 10.02
C ALA A 114 -2.69 -27.34 9.96
N GLU A 115 -3.27 -27.51 8.78
CA GLU A 115 -4.43 -28.36 8.52
C GLU A 115 -4.39 -28.84 7.07
N GLU A 116 -4.73 -30.11 6.82
CA GLU A 116 -4.86 -30.69 5.48
C GLU A 116 -3.66 -30.43 4.54
N GLY A 117 -2.44 -30.40 5.07
CA GLY A 117 -1.23 -30.17 4.26
C GLY A 117 -0.98 -28.71 3.88
N VAL A 118 -1.67 -27.77 4.53
CA VAL A 118 -1.52 -26.34 4.34
C VAL A 118 -1.22 -25.64 5.67
N LEU A 119 -0.29 -24.71 5.65
CA LEU A 119 -0.03 -23.79 6.75
C LEU A 119 -0.87 -22.53 6.54
N TYR A 120 -1.81 -22.28 7.43
CA TYR A 120 -2.64 -21.10 7.42
C TYR A 120 -2.13 -20.05 8.38
N ILE A 121 -2.04 -18.82 7.93
CA ILE A 121 -1.57 -17.71 8.73
C ILE A 121 -2.57 -16.56 8.67
N SER A 122 -2.95 -16.06 9.83
CA SER A 122 -3.61 -14.78 9.97
C SER A 122 -2.67 -13.81 10.67
N ALA A 123 -2.49 -12.61 10.12
CA ALA A 123 -1.69 -11.57 10.72
C ALA A 123 -2.52 -10.31 10.91
N LEU A 124 -2.69 -9.90 12.18
CA LEU A 124 -3.33 -8.66 12.56
C LEU A 124 -2.27 -7.61 12.84
N VAL A 125 -2.29 -6.53 12.08
CA VAL A 125 -1.37 -5.41 12.21
C VAL A 125 -2.09 -4.21 12.79
N ASN A 126 -1.66 -3.74 13.94
CA ASN A 126 -2.00 -2.41 14.43
C ASN A 126 -0.92 -1.45 13.96
N TYR A 127 -1.26 -0.61 12.99
CA TYR A 127 -0.41 0.44 12.45
C TYR A 127 -0.78 1.75 13.14
N ASP A 128 0.16 2.36 13.85
CA ASP A 128 -0.06 3.54 14.68
C ASP A 128 0.80 4.70 14.16
N ILE A 129 0.15 5.79 13.74
CA ILE A 129 0.81 6.97 13.20
C ILE A 129 1.00 7.97 14.35
N THR A 130 2.25 8.31 14.63
CA THR A 130 2.61 9.27 15.68
C THR A 130 2.85 10.67 15.13
N ARG A 131 3.08 10.79 13.80
CA ARG A 131 3.26 12.06 13.10
C ARG A 131 3.02 11.89 11.61
N GLY A 132 2.50 12.93 10.96
CA GLY A 132 2.20 12.94 9.53
C GLY A 132 0.92 12.19 9.18
N GLU A 133 0.72 11.95 7.91
CA GLU A 133 -0.42 11.24 7.35
C GLU A 133 0.01 10.36 6.18
N THR A 134 -0.74 9.31 5.89
CA THR A 134 -0.50 8.47 4.72
C THR A 134 -1.79 7.91 4.14
N SER A 135 -1.83 7.74 2.82
CA SER A 135 -2.87 6.99 2.10
C SER A 135 -2.36 5.65 1.55
N THR A 136 -1.11 5.30 1.87
CA THR A 136 -0.50 4.04 1.41
C THR A 136 0.21 3.37 2.57
N LEU A 137 -0.03 2.07 2.76
CA LEU A 137 0.68 1.24 3.74
C LEU A 137 1.50 0.19 2.99
N GLN A 138 2.72 -0.06 3.44
CA GLN A 138 3.63 -1.02 2.80
C GLN A 138 4.04 -2.12 3.77
N PHE A 139 4.07 -3.35 3.24
CA PHE A 139 4.45 -4.54 4.01
C PHE A 139 5.38 -5.43 3.18
N GLU A 140 6.20 -6.20 3.87
CA GLU A 140 6.94 -7.33 3.31
C GLU A 140 6.27 -8.63 3.72
N ILE A 141 6.14 -9.55 2.77
CA ILE A 141 5.64 -10.90 2.99
C ILE A 141 6.59 -11.89 2.31
N PRO A 142 6.87 -13.07 2.88
CA PRO A 142 7.69 -14.08 2.21
C PRO A 142 7.18 -14.40 0.81
N SER A 143 8.09 -14.77 -0.09
CA SER A 143 7.77 -15.01 -1.51
C SER A 143 7.06 -16.33 -1.76
N ASP A 144 7.08 -17.24 -0.80
CA ASP A 144 6.59 -18.61 -0.84
C ASP A 144 5.21 -18.80 -0.20
N VAL A 145 4.43 -17.72 -0.12
CA VAL A 145 3.06 -17.74 0.39
C VAL A 145 2.07 -17.15 -0.63
N ASP A 146 0.83 -17.60 -0.55
CA ASP A 146 -0.29 -17.08 -1.33
C ASP A 146 -1.20 -16.23 -0.43
N ILE A 147 -1.42 -14.97 -0.81
CA ILE A 147 -2.30 -14.07 -0.07
C ILE A 147 -3.74 -14.33 -0.51
N THR A 148 -4.57 -14.79 0.43
CA THR A 148 -5.96 -15.11 0.17
C THR A 148 -6.88 -13.91 0.40
N ARG A 149 -6.55 -13.06 1.39
CA ARG A 149 -7.35 -11.86 1.70
C ARG A 149 -6.54 -10.82 2.45
N VAL A 150 -6.86 -9.55 2.17
CA VAL A 150 -6.37 -8.40 2.92
C VAL A 150 -7.56 -7.51 3.26
N ASP A 151 -7.68 -7.12 4.53
CA ASP A 151 -8.73 -6.23 5.00
C ASP A 151 -8.13 -5.07 5.80
N VAL A 152 -8.73 -3.89 5.69
CA VAL A 152 -8.43 -2.75 6.57
C VAL A 152 -9.70 -2.34 7.30
N ALA A 153 -9.61 -2.24 8.61
CA ALA A 153 -10.74 -1.89 9.45
C ALA A 153 -11.36 -0.55 9.02
N GLY A 154 -12.70 -0.46 9.10
CA GLY A 154 -13.44 0.73 8.69
C GLY A 154 -13.71 0.83 7.19
N GLY A 155 -13.39 -0.21 6.39
CA GLY A 155 -13.69 -0.23 4.96
C GLY A 155 -12.93 0.82 4.15
N ILE A 156 -11.77 1.24 4.64
CA ILE A 156 -10.97 2.28 4.00
C ILE A 156 -9.97 1.76 2.96
N LEU A 157 -9.84 0.45 2.79
CA LEU A 157 -9.04 -0.14 1.72
C LEU A 157 -9.72 0.10 0.37
N SER A 158 -9.02 0.78 -0.52
CA SER A 158 -9.48 1.00 -1.90
C SER A 158 -9.01 -0.12 -2.82
N ASP A 159 -7.73 -0.47 -2.71
CA ASP A 159 -7.10 -1.51 -3.53
C ASP A 159 -5.79 -1.97 -2.88
N TRP A 160 -5.22 -3.07 -3.36
CA TRP A 160 -3.89 -3.52 -2.97
C TRP A 160 -3.18 -4.21 -4.13
N ARG A 161 -1.86 -4.20 -4.09
CA ARG A 161 -1.05 -4.90 -5.08
C ARG A 161 0.11 -5.65 -4.45
N LEU A 162 0.46 -6.77 -5.07
CA LEU A 162 1.63 -7.55 -4.76
C LEU A 162 2.73 -7.25 -5.76
N ILE A 163 3.87 -6.79 -5.29
CA ILE A 163 5.07 -6.58 -6.07
C ILE A 163 6.03 -7.71 -5.74
N LYS A 164 6.27 -8.59 -6.70
CA LYS A 164 7.17 -9.72 -6.53
C LYS A 164 8.59 -9.22 -6.28
N GLY A 165 9.24 -9.77 -5.26
CA GLY A 165 10.65 -9.57 -5.00
C GLY A 165 11.52 -10.24 -6.08
N GLU A 166 12.76 -9.81 -6.21
CA GLU A 166 13.79 -10.57 -6.94
C GLU A 166 14.03 -11.93 -6.24
N ALA A 167 14.75 -12.82 -6.91
CA ALA A 167 15.08 -14.14 -6.35
C ALA A 167 15.56 -14.03 -4.89
N ASP A 168 14.95 -14.82 -4.01
CA ASP A 168 15.23 -14.90 -2.56
C ASP A 168 14.89 -13.65 -1.72
N LYS A 169 14.23 -12.65 -2.31
CA LYS A 169 13.73 -11.48 -1.57
C LYS A 169 12.24 -11.61 -1.27
N PRO A 170 11.78 -11.07 -0.14
CA PRO A 170 10.35 -11.06 0.16
C PRO A 170 9.58 -10.21 -0.87
N ASN A 171 8.34 -10.58 -1.08
CA ASN A 171 7.39 -9.77 -1.84
C ASN A 171 7.01 -8.52 -1.05
N ARG A 172 6.65 -7.45 -1.77
CA ARG A 172 6.12 -6.24 -1.17
C ARG A 172 4.62 -6.14 -1.44
N VAL A 173 3.86 -5.88 -0.40
CA VAL A 173 2.43 -5.60 -0.49
C VAL A 173 2.20 -4.13 -0.24
N GLU A 174 1.53 -3.45 -1.16
CA GLU A 174 1.13 -2.06 -1.03
C GLU A 174 -0.38 -1.97 -0.94
N LEU A 175 -0.89 -1.33 0.11
CA LEU A 175 -2.30 -1.10 0.35
C LEU A 175 -2.61 0.37 0.06
N PHE A 176 -3.61 0.63 -0.78
CA PHE A 176 -4.07 1.96 -1.11
C PHE A 176 -5.36 2.24 -0.36
N LEU A 177 -5.36 3.31 0.42
CA LEU A 177 -6.51 3.73 1.19
C LEU A 177 -7.32 4.75 0.41
N ASN A 178 -8.64 4.76 0.58
CA ASN A 178 -9.53 5.71 -0.07
C ASN A 178 -9.46 7.13 0.53
N ARG A 179 -8.73 7.28 1.63
CA ARG A 179 -8.43 8.57 2.29
C ARG A 179 -7.10 8.47 3.03
N ALA A 180 -6.45 9.61 3.24
CA ALA A 180 -5.31 9.69 4.14
C ALA A 180 -5.75 9.45 5.60
N ILE A 181 -4.87 8.81 6.37
CA ILE A 181 -5.04 8.57 7.81
C ILE A 181 -3.86 9.18 8.56
N ASP A 182 -4.13 9.72 9.73
CA ASP A 182 -3.18 10.41 10.62
C ASP A 182 -3.08 9.78 12.03
N THR A 183 -3.97 8.84 12.35
CA THR A 183 -4.00 8.17 13.65
C THR A 183 -3.54 6.73 13.59
N GLY A 184 -3.88 6.01 12.54
CA GLY A 184 -3.49 4.63 12.33
C GLY A 184 -4.56 3.77 11.70
N ALA A 185 -4.23 2.50 11.49
CA ALA A 185 -5.12 1.52 10.89
C ALA A 185 -4.90 0.14 11.49
N ARG A 186 -5.96 -0.67 11.46
CA ARG A 186 -5.89 -2.10 11.73
C ARG A 186 -6.02 -2.85 10.41
N VAL A 187 -4.98 -3.62 10.07
CA VAL A 187 -4.90 -4.41 8.85
C VAL A 187 -4.90 -5.89 9.20
N ASN A 188 -5.67 -6.67 8.48
CA ASN A 188 -5.67 -8.13 8.59
C ASN A 188 -5.18 -8.73 7.28
N PHE A 189 -4.19 -9.58 7.38
CA PHE A 189 -3.71 -10.43 6.29
C PHE A 189 -4.13 -11.87 6.56
N PHE A 190 -4.61 -12.54 5.53
CA PHE A 190 -4.84 -13.98 5.51
C PHE A 190 -4.05 -14.54 4.33
N TYR A 191 -3.18 -15.47 4.62
CA TYR A 191 -2.32 -16.09 3.61
C TYR A 191 -1.99 -17.52 4.03
N ASP A 192 -1.59 -18.30 3.08
CA ASP A 192 -1.28 -19.71 3.29
C ASP A 192 -0.02 -20.12 2.55
N ARG A 193 0.46 -21.32 2.89
CA ARG A 193 1.59 -21.98 2.28
C ARG A 193 1.35 -23.47 2.25
N SER A 194 1.50 -24.10 1.08
CA SER A 194 1.46 -25.55 0.95
C SER A 194 2.62 -26.19 1.72
N LEU A 195 2.32 -27.19 2.53
CA LEU A 195 3.29 -27.99 3.26
C LEU A 195 3.80 -29.13 2.38
N GLN A 196 5.10 -29.23 2.23
CA GLN A 196 5.72 -30.44 1.68
C GLN A 196 5.98 -31.41 2.81
N SER A 197 5.72 -32.69 2.58
CA SER A 197 5.82 -33.71 3.62
C SER A 197 7.23 -33.77 4.22
N SER A 198 7.32 -33.73 5.53
CA SER A 198 8.49 -34.01 6.40
C SER A 198 9.50 -32.91 6.69
N ASP A 199 9.26 -31.65 6.33
CA ASP A 199 10.30 -30.64 6.50
C ASP A 199 10.09 -29.72 7.69
N SER A 200 11.20 -29.37 8.33
CA SER A 200 11.25 -28.21 9.21
C SER A 200 11.06 -26.97 8.35
N LEU A 201 10.05 -26.19 8.67
CA LEU A 201 9.75 -24.96 7.95
C LEU A 201 9.93 -23.73 8.83
N GLN A 202 10.35 -22.65 8.22
CA GLN A 202 10.32 -21.34 8.86
C GLN A 202 8.92 -20.77 8.75
N ILE A 203 8.37 -20.26 9.87
CA ILE A 203 7.08 -19.59 9.88
C ILE A 203 7.15 -18.30 9.03
N PRO A 204 6.33 -18.16 7.99
CA PRO A 204 6.32 -16.97 7.15
C PRO A 204 5.61 -15.82 7.88
N LEU A 205 6.32 -14.74 8.16
CA LEU A 205 5.82 -13.59 8.91
C LEU A 205 5.76 -12.33 8.05
N VAL A 206 4.68 -11.57 8.19
CA VAL A 206 4.53 -10.23 7.60
C VAL A 206 5.32 -9.22 8.41
N HIS A 207 5.94 -8.26 7.74
CA HIS A 207 6.63 -7.13 8.34
C HIS A 207 6.11 -5.82 7.76
N ALA A 208 5.92 -4.81 8.62
CA ALA A 208 5.60 -3.46 8.16
C ALA A 208 6.87 -2.75 7.65
N ARG A 209 6.73 -2.00 6.56
CA ARG A 209 7.79 -1.14 6.02
C ARG A 209 7.55 0.31 6.47
N GLU A 210 8.61 1.10 6.40
CA GLU A 210 8.54 2.55 6.69
C GLU A 210 7.98 2.86 8.08
N VAL A 211 8.20 1.95 9.05
CA VAL A 211 7.86 2.15 10.45
C VAL A 211 9.11 2.39 11.28
N HIS A 212 8.98 3.27 12.28
CA HIS A 212 10.08 3.59 13.19
C HIS A 212 10.37 2.44 14.15
N ARG A 213 9.32 1.78 14.64
CA ARG A 213 9.41 0.61 15.53
C ARG A 213 8.40 -0.45 15.13
N GLN A 214 8.84 -1.70 15.21
CA GLN A 214 7.98 -2.84 15.05
C GLN A 214 8.14 -3.80 16.23
N ARG A 215 7.03 -4.33 16.71
CA ARG A 215 6.98 -5.39 17.70
C ARG A 215 5.88 -6.38 17.32
N GLY A 216 5.89 -7.54 17.93
CA GLY A 216 4.80 -8.47 17.66
C GLY A 216 4.82 -9.72 18.50
N MET A 217 3.84 -10.56 18.22
CA MET A 217 3.72 -11.88 18.81
C MET A 217 3.32 -12.89 17.75
N VAL A 218 3.74 -14.14 17.95
CA VAL A 218 3.39 -15.26 17.10
C VAL A 218 2.78 -16.34 17.97
N ALA A 219 1.53 -16.70 17.70
CA ALA A 219 0.84 -17.80 18.34
C ALA A 219 0.83 -19.00 17.39
N LEU A 220 1.42 -20.11 17.81
CA LEU A 220 1.32 -21.39 17.13
C LEU A 220 0.13 -22.14 17.71
N LEU A 221 -0.81 -22.49 16.85
CA LEU A 221 -2.05 -23.13 17.24
C LEU A 221 -1.98 -24.64 16.94
N SER A 222 -2.65 -25.41 17.74
CA SER A 222 -2.78 -26.85 17.53
C SER A 222 -4.14 -27.14 16.88
N SER A 223 -4.12 -27.82 15.74
CA SER A 223 -5.31 -28.38 15.13
C SER A 223 -5.58 -29.81 15.69
N LYS A 224 -6.69 -30.40 15.29
CA LYS A 224 -7.00 -31.79 15.67
C LYS A 224 -6.08 -32.81 14.99
N GLU A 225 -5.54 -32.45 13.85
CA GLU A 225 -4.77 -33.35 12.97
C GLU A 225 -3.27 -33.10 13.02
N LEU A 226 -2.87 -31.84 13.18
CA LEU A 226 -1.47 -31.43 13.09
C LEU A 226 -1.10 -30.47 14.22
N THR A 227 0.14 -30.59 14.68
CA THR A 227 0.75 -29.72 15.68
C THR A 227 2.07 -29.15 15.15
N LEU A 228 2.28 -27.87 15.40
CA LEU A 228 3.52 -27.16 15.06
C LEU A 228 4.47 -27.24 16.25
N LYS A 229 5.50 -28.13 16.14
CA LYS A 229 6.51 -28.31 17.19
C LYS A 229 7.71 -27.40 16.92
N PRO A 230 8.03 -26.44 17.81
CA PRO A 230 9.19 -25.58 17.62
C PRO A 230 10.50 -26.38 17.65
N ILE A 231 11.40 -26.06 16.68
CA ILE A 231 12.76 -26.62 16.59
C ILE A 231 13.79 -25.57 17.02
N SER A 232 13.63 -24.35 16.52
CA SER A 232 14.50 -23.23 16.88
C SER A 232 13.77 -21.91 16.80
N GLU A 233 14.18 -20.99 17.65
CA GLU A 233 13.73 -19.60 17.70
C GLU A 233 14.91 -18.65 17.77
N GLU A 234 14.94 -17.66 16.90
CA GLU A 234 15.93 -16.59 16.86
C GLU A 234 15.22 -15.25 16.91
N ALA A 235 15.74 -14.32 17.70
CA ALA A 235 15.19 -12.98 17.88
C ALA A 235 13.71 -12.97 18.35
N ALA A 236 13.27 -14.07 18.98
CA ALA A 236 11.96 -14.22 19.58
C ALA A 236 12.10 -14.85 20.96
N THR A 237 11.23 -14.48 21.89
CA THR A 237 11.21 -15.02 23.25
C THR A 237 9.90 -15.74 23.48
N ARG A 238 9.95 -16.97 23.95
CA ARG A 238 8.76 -17.74 24.33
C ARG A 238 8.09 -17.13 25.54
N VAL A 239 6.78 -16.95 25.47
CA VAL A 239 5.97 -16.34 26.53
C VAL A 239 4.70 -17.15 26.76
N GLY A 240 3.99 -16.86 27.86
CA GLY A 240 2.69 -17.49 28.11
C GLY A 240 1.59 -16.92 27.23
N GLU A 241 0.58 -17.73 26.93
CA GLU A 241 -0.61 -17.34 26.17
C GLU A 241 -1.32 -16.12 26.77
N ASN A 242 -1.30 -15.98 28.11
CA ASN A 242 -1.89 -14.87 28.82
C ASN A 242 -1.29 -13.50 28.48
N GLN A 243 -0.12 -13.47 27.80
CA GLN A 243 0.49 -12.23 27.30
C GLN A 243 -0.08 -11.79 25.95
N LEU A 244 -0.84 -12.63 25.25
CA LEU A 244 -1.57 -12.21 24.06
C LEU A 244 -2.62 -11.15 24.45
N PRO A 245 -2.69 -10.04 23.71
CA PRO A 245 -3.72 -9.05 23.93
C PRO A 245 -5.12 -9.67 23.82
N PRO A 246 -6.10 -9.26 24.64
CA PRO A 246 -7.46 -9.81 24.62
C PRO A 246 -8.08 -9.80 23.22
N PHE A 247 -7.95 -8.69 22.50
CA PHE A 247 -8.49 -8.55 21.14
C PHE A 247 -7.87 -9.50 20.10
N VAL A 248 -6.67 -10.04 20.36
CA VAL A 248 -6.05 -11.09 19.52
C VAL A 248 -6.58 -12.45 19.96
N ARG A 249 -6.56 -12.71 21.27
CA ARG A 249 -7.01 -13.97 21.83
C ARG A 249 -8.47 -14.28 21.49
N ASP A 250 -9.34 -13.26 21.52
CA ASP A 250 -10.76 -13.39 21.19
C ASP A 250 -11.00 -13.75 19.70
N THR A 251 -10.01 -13.58 18.82
CA THR A 251 -10.10 -14.02 17.41
C THR A 251 -9.61 -15.43 17.18
N ILE A 252 -8.95 -16.05 18.18
CA ILE A 252 -8.39 -17.40 18.08
C ILE A 252 -9.43 -18.39 18.62
N SER A 253 -9.91 -19.27 17.75
CA SER A 253 -10.87 -20.34 18.12
C SER A 253 -10.19 -21.67 18.46
N MET A 254 -8.90 -21.79 18.19
CA MET A 254 -8.09 -23.00 18.37
C MET A 254 -7.24 -22.93 19.64
N THR A 255 -6.75 -24.07 20.12
CA THR A 255 -5.85 -24.12 21.28
C THR A 255 -4.48 -23.53 20.92
N VAL A 256 -4.02 -22.57 21.74
CA VAL A 256 -2.68 -22.01 21.60
C VAL A 256 -1.66 -22.97 22.20
N ALA A 257 -0.77 -23.52 21.38
CA ALA A 257 0.28 -24.43 21.82
C ALA A 257 1.53 -23.69 22.30
N HIS A 258 1.94 -22.66 21.54
CA HIS A 258 3.13 -21.87 21.84
C HIS A 258 2.89 -20.40 21.48
N THR A 259 3.49 -19.49 22.24
CA THR A 259 3.45 -18.05 21.97
C THR A 259 4.84 -17.48 22.06
N TYR A 260 5.18 -16.63 21.12
CA TYR A 260 6.46 -15.92 21.03
C TYR A 260 6.23 -14.43 20.95
N LYS A 261 7.14 -13.67 21.57
CA LYS A 261 7.17 -12.20 21.50
C LYS A 261 8.49 -11.77 20.88
N TYR A 262 8.46 -10.74 20.04
CA TYR A 262 9.65 -10.12 19.45
C TYR A 262 9.56 -8.60 19.45
N VAL A 263 10.71 -7.94 19.39
CA VAL A 263 10.83 -6.46 19.38
C VAL A 263 11.94 -6.08 18.40
N GLU A 264 11.65 -5.16 17.49
CA GLU A 264 12.57 -4.47 16.55
C GLU A 264 13.35 -5.33 15.55
N THR A 265 13.34 -6.63 15.68
CA THR A 265 14.05 -7.55 14.78
C THR A 265 13.07 -8.44 14.02
N LYS A 266 13.50 -8.93 12.86
CA LYS A 266 12.74 -9.96 12.13
C LYS A 266 12.98 -11.30 12.83
N PRO A 267 11.99 -11.86 13.54
CA PRO A 267 12.18 -13.14 14.20
C PRO A 267 12.21 -14.27 13.19
N SER A 268 12.94 -15.34 13.53
CA SER A 268 12.93 -16.60 12.81
C SER A 268 12.45 -17.70 13.76
N ILE A 269 11.33 -18.31 13.45
CA ILE A 269 10.77 -19.43 14.19
C ILE A 269 10.67 -20.61 13.24
N LYS A 270 11.43 -21.66 13.51
CA LYS A 270 11.38 -22.91 12.74
C LYS A 270 10.56 -23.94 13.49
N VAL A 271 9.71 -24.63 12.78
CA VAL A 271 8.83 -25.65 13.33
C VAL A 271 8.91 -26.92 12.50
N GLU A 272 8.61 -28.02 13.13
CA GLU A 272 8.31 -29.32 12.52
C GLU A 272 6.80 -29.54 12.61
N VAL A 273 6.22 -30.01 11.52
CA VAL A 273 4.80 -30.39 11.50
C VAL A 273 4.68 -31.85 11.91
N THR A 274 3.98 -32.10 13.00
CA THR A 274 3.81 -33.45 13.56
C THR A 274 2.33 -33.76 13.80
N GLU A 275 1.97 -35.02 13.74
CA GLU A 275 0.66 -35.46 14.24
C GLU A 275 0.61 -35.29 15.76
N PRO A 276 -0.53 -34.86 16.34
CA PRO A 276 -0.67 -34.77 17.77
C PRO A 276 -0.56 -36.16 18.42
N GLU A 277 0.17 -36.23 19.52
CA GLU A 277 0.25 -37.48 20.31
C GLU A 277 -1.15 -37.92 20.72
N ARG A 278 -1.66 -38.98 20.11
CA ARG A 278 -2.89 -39.62 20.55
C ARG A 278 -2.62 -40.24 21.93
N LYS A 279 -3.14 -39.63 22.98
CA LYS A 279 -3.18 -40.28 24.29
C LYS A 279 -4.01 -41.55 24.14
N GLN A 280 -3.36 -42.70 24.07
CA GLN A 280 -4.03 -43.98 24.18
C GLN A 280 -4.68 -44.02 25.59
N GLY A 281 -5.99 -43.84 25.65
CA GLY A 281 -6.74 -44.10 26.85
C GLY A 281 -6.60 -45.59 27.19
N LYS A 282 -5.90 -45.93 28.29
CA LYS A 282 -6.00 -47.27 28.87
C LYS A 282 -7.42 -47.43 29.39
N TYR A 283 -8.22 -48.16 28.66
CA TYR A 283 -9.47 -48.65 29.20
C TYR A 283 -9.16 -49.89 30.03
N ASP A 284 -9.14 -49.76 31.34
CA ASP A 284 -9.23 -50.92 32.23
C ASP A 284 -10.67 -51.38 32.22
N ALA A 285 -10.96 -52.38 31.36
CA ALA A 285 -12.23 -53.06 31.38
C ALA A 285 -12.25 -54.06 32.55
N ALA A 286 -12.82 -53.69 33.68
CA ALA A 286 -13.12 -54.64 34.74
C ALA A 286 -14.38 -55.42 34.35
N VAL A 287 -14.24 -56.64 33.93
CA VAL A 287 -15.37 -57.59 33.79
C VAL A 287 -15.66 -58.18 35.15
N TYR A 288 -16.77 -57.86 35.73
CA TYR A 288 -17.33 -58.55 36.90
C TYR A 288 -18.18 -59.71 36.41
N THR A 289 -17.78 -60.93 36.75
CA THR A 289 -18.55 -62.18 36.62
C THR A 289 -19.31 -62.43 37.93
#